data_513079df01559784348b3bf36c38215a
#
_entry.id   513079df01559784348b3bf36c38215a
#
_cell.length_a   1.000
_cell.length_b   1.000
_cell.length_c   1.000
_cell.angle_alpha   90.00
_cell.angle_beta   90.00
_cell.angle_gamma   90.00
#
_symmetry.space_group_name_H-M   'P 1'
#
loop_
_entity.id
_entity.type
_entity.pdbx_description
1 polymer ?
#
loop_
_entity_poly.entity_id
_entity_poly.type
_entity_poly.pdbx_seq_one_letter_code
_entity_poly.pdbx_strand_id
1 'polypeptide(L)'
;NYSIELSRKNWASYTSYTKSYFGDIHMGKVRNHGYEDWGLVNYYSQNINGEFFENQSVNNNPNLQRNTAYKQKDLIQKFNFKVSKTARLILNFQFSESSNINRFDKLSEKNEEGKLKFAEWYYGPQKRSFISSKLSFQSKKLFDRADIIFAYQKIDESRNKRKFGSNLLNIQDENLNVFSVNSDFFKRIDRQKSIAYGLELTNNQLNSDGFESLVNSENLNK
;
A
#
# COMPACT_ATOMS: atom_id res chain seq x y z
N ASN A 1 4.80 3.20 17.05
CA ASN A 1 3.99 4.35 16.68
C ASN A 1 4.32 5.52 17.58
N TYR A 2 4.55 6.68 16.99
CA TYR A 2 4.79 7.94 17.71
C TYR A 2 3.83 8.97 17.13
N SER A 3 3.15 9.74 17.99
CA SER A 3 2.30 10.83 17.55
C SER A 3 2.47 12.06 18.44
N ILE A 4 2.34 13.22 17.83
CA ILE A 4 2.44 14.52 18.48
C ILE A 4 1.26 15.39 18.03
N GLU A 5 0.57 15.96 18.98
CA GLU A 5 -0.48 16.94 18.74
C GLU A 5 -0.08 18.30 19.34
N LEU A 6 -0.18 19.33 18.54
CA LEU A 6 0.06 20.70 18.96
C LEU A 6 -1.16 21.54 18.57
N SER A 7 -1.62 22.38 19.48
CA SER A 7 -2.75 23.26 19.19
C SER A 7 -2.59 24.66 19.79
N ARG A 8 -3.17 25.65 19.10
CA ARG A 8 -3.30 27.03 19.51
C ARG A 8 -4.70 27.51 19.10
N LYS A 9 -5.02 28.76 19.48
CA LYS A 9 -6.35 29.34 19.22
C LYS A 9 -6.82 29.20 17.76
N ASN A 10 -5.92 29.35 16.79
CA ASN A 10 -6.27 29.44 15.37
C ASN A 10 -5.68 28.32 14.52
N TRP A 11 -4.92 27.38 15.08
CA TRP A 11 -4.36 26.26 14.36
C TRP A 11 -4.12 25.04 15.26
N ALA A 12 -4.11 23.89 14.64
CA ALA A 12 -3.69 22.63 15.23
C ALA A 12 -2.84 21.85 14.24
N SER A 13 -1.92 21.07 14.75
CA SER A 13 -1.06 20.15 13.98
C SER A 13 -1.11 18.77 14.62
N TYR A 14 -1.17 17.75 13.77
CA TYR A 14 -1.04 16.35 14.15
C TYR A 14 0.02 15.70 13.28
N THR A 15 1.02 15.11 13.90
CA THR A 15 2.07 14.33 13.26
C THR A 15 2.02 12.92 13.82
N SER A 16 2.05 11.90 12.96
CA SER A 16 2.17 10.50 13.37
C SER A 16 3.18 9.79 12.47
N TYR A 17 4.07 9.02 13.09
CA TYR A 17 5.00 8.12 12.41
C TYR A 17 4.82 6.72 12.97
N THR A 18 4.62 5.76 12.06
CA THR A 18 4.49 4.35 12.39
C THR A 18 5.55 3.54 11.62
N LYS A 19 6.19 2.62 12.31
CA LYS A 19 7.04 1.60 11.70
C LYS A 19 6.52 0.25 12.13
N SER A 20 6.13 -0.56 11.15
CA SER A 20 5.54 -1.89 11.35
C SER A 20 6.46 -2.97 10.82
N TYR A 21 6.51 -4.10 11.53
CA TYR A 21 7.22 -5.30 11.15
C TYR A 21 6.24 -6.46 11.19
N PHE A 22 6.06 -7.10 10.07
CA PHE A 22 5.22 -8.27 9.93
C PHE A 22 6.13 -9.48 9.71
N GLY A 23 6.04 -10.46 10.61
CA GLY A 23 6.78 -11.72 10.48
C GLY A 23 6.14 -12.64 9.44
N ASP A 24 6.81 -13.77 9.15
CA ASP A 24 6.26 -14.80 8.29
C ASP A 24 4.92 -15.31 8.82
N ILE A 25 3.97 -15.56 7.93
CA ILE A 25 2.63 -16.00 8.27
C ILE A 25 2.68 -17.44 8.79
N HIS A 26 2.06 -17.66 9.95
CA HIS A 26 1.86 -18.98 10.53
C HIS A 26 0.44 -19.47 10.23
N MET A 27 0.35 -20.61 9.54
CA MET A 27 -0.93 -21.28 9.30
C MET A 27 -1.40 -22.02 10.54
N GLY A 28 -2.72 -22.08 10.75
CA GLY A 28 -3.33 -22.92 11.76
C GLY A 28 -3.06 -24.42 11.52
N LYS A 29 -2.95 -25.20 12.59
CA LYS A 29 -2.69 -26.65 12.49
C LYS A 29 -3.98 -27.48 12.36
N VAL A 30 -5.13 -26.91 12.71
CA VAL A 30 -6.43 -27.58 12.67
C VAL A 30 -7.05 -27.34 11.28
N ARG A 31 -7.32 -28.45 10.54
CA ARG A 31 -7.85 -28.43 9.16
C ARG A 31 -9.10 -29.28 9.07
N ASN A 32 -10.18 -28.85 9.72
CA ASN A 32 -11.46 -29.58 9.75
C ASN A 32 -12.21 -29.56 8.39
N HIS A 33 -11.68 -28.83 7.39
CA HIS A 33 -12.28 -28.74 6.05
C HIS A 33 -11.97 -29.95 5.14
N GLY A 34 -11.20 -30.94 5.61
CA GLY A 34 -10.89 -32.16 4.85
C GLY A 34 -9.70 -32.05 3.87
N TYR A 35 -9.02 -30.89 3.80
CA TYR A 35 -7.83 -30.67 2.99
C TYR A 35 -6.59 -30.56 3.89
N GLU A 36 -6.04 -31.70 4.29
CA GLU A 36 -4.95 -31.76 5.28
C GLU A 36 -3.68 -31.01 4.86
N ASP A 37 -3.36 -31.05 3.55
CA ASP A 37 -2.17 -30.41 2.98
C ASP A 37 -2.39 -28.95 2.57
N TRP A 38 -3.60 -28.41 2.76
CA TRP A 38 -3.90 -27.07 2.32
C TRP A 38 -3.05 -26.01 3.05
N GLY A 39 -2.35 -25.19 2.26
CA GLY A 39 -1.51 -24.11 2.73
C GLY A 39 -0.16 -24.58 3.33
N LEU A 40 0.16 -25.88 3.32
CA LEU A 40 1.48 -26.36 3.72
C LEU A 40 2.54 -25.99 2.70
N VAL A 41 3.67 -25.53 3.20
CA VAL A 41 4.84 -25.11 2.42
C VAL A 41 6.00 -26.06 2.72
N ASN A 42 6.14 -27.13 1.94
CA ASN A 42 7.20 -28.12 2.14
C ASN A 42 8.56 -27.65 1.61
N TYR A 43 8.56 -26.76 0.62
CA TYR A 43 9.75 -26.22 -0.01
C TYR A 43 9.61 -24.72 -0.21
N TYR A 44 10.69 -23.99 -0.15
CA TYR A 44 10.71 -22.54 -0.39
C TYR A 44 11.96 -22.11 -1.15
N SER A 45 11.90 -20.96 -1.82
CA SER A 45 13.05 -20.31 -2.41
C SER A 45 13.83 -19.61 -1.33
N GLN A 46 15.08 -19.97 -1.14
CA GLN A 46 15.93 -19.37 -0.11
C GLN A 46 16.50 -18.05 -0.62
N ASN A 47 16.36 -17.02 0.20
CA ASN A 47 16.97 -15.72 0.00
C ASN A 47 17.72 -15.34 1.29
N ILE A 48 19.02 -15.14 1.20
CA ILE A 48 19.85 -14.68 2.31
C ILE A 48 20.48 -13.34 1.91
N ASN A 49 20.11 -12.26 2.59
CA ASN A 49 20.63 -10.91 2.36
C ASN A 49 20.50 -10.40 0.90
N GLY A 50 19.46 -10.85 0.18
CA GLY A 50 19.25 -10.50 -1.23
C GLY A 50 19.85 -11.49 -2.22
N GLU A 51 20.58 -12.49 -1.78
CA GLU A 51 21.10 -13.57 -2.60
C GLU A 51 20.10 -14.72 -2.66
N PHE A 52 19.72 -15.14 -3.87
CA PHE A 52 18.80 -16.25 -4.12
C PHE A 52 19.59 -17.50 -4.52
N PHE A 53 19.20 -18.63 -3.92
CA PHE A 53 19.80 -19.91 -4.25
C PHE A 53 19.04 -20.55 -5.41
N GLU A 54 19.80 -21.21 -6.32
CA GLU A 54 19.23 -21.86 -7.51
C GLU A 54 18.39 -23.11 -7.20
N ASN A 55 18.45 -23.63 -5.98
CA ASN A 55 17.68 -24.79 -5.57
C ASN A 55 16.66 -24.41 -4.49
N GLN A 56 15.51 -25.09 -4.54
CA GLN A 56 14.54 -25.01 -3.48
C GLN A 56 15.08 -25.62 -2.17
N SER A 57 14.78 -24.99 -1.05
CA SER A 57 15.13 -25.49 0.29
C SER A 57 13.96 -26.18 0.94
N VAL A 58 14.26 -27.21 1.75
CA VAL A 58 13.24 -27.91 2.56
C VAL A 58 12.78 -27.01 3.70
N ASN A 59 11.47 -26.91 3.88
CA ASN A 59 10.89 -26.20 5.01
C ASN A 59 10.60 -27.16 6.17
N ASN A 60 11.42 -27.09 7.22
CA ASN A 60 11.27 -27.93 8.42
C ASN A 60 10.00 -27.59 9.25
N ASN A 61 9.31 -26.50 8.93
CA ASN A 61 8.03 -26.15 9.51
C ASN A 61 7.02 -25.80 8.41
N PRO A 62 6.35 -26.79 7.79
CA PRO A 62 5.45 -26.56 6.67
C PRO A 62 4.28 -25.59 6.94
N ASN A 63 3.90 -25.39 8.21
CA ASN A 63 2.87 -24.40 8.57
C ASN A 63 3.38 -22.95 8.55
N LEU A 64 4.70 -22.73 8.46
CA LEU A 64 5.28 -21.42 8.33
C LEU A 64 5.44 -21.07 6.85
N GLN A 65 4.71 -20.05 6.41
CA GLN A 65 4.83 -19.52 5.05
C GLN A 65 6.08 -18.64 4.95
N ARG A 66 7.20 -19.28 4.66
CA ARG A 66 8.51 -18.63 4.55
C ARG A 66 8.49 -17.48 3.55
N ASN A 67 9.25 -16.43 3.84
CA ASN A 67 9.43 -15.24 2.99
C ASN A 67 8.16 -14.38 2.83
N THR A 68 7.17 -14.49 3.72
CA THR A 68 6.00 -13.59 3.72
C THR A 68 6.20 -12.36 4.59
N ALA A 69 7.29 -12.31 5.36
CA ALA A 69 7.63 -11.17 6.22
C ALA A 69 7.89 -9.89 5.39
N TYR A 70 7.40 -8.76 5.90
CA TYR A 70 7.67 -7.44 5.30
C TYR A 70 7.68 -6.33 6.36
N LYS A 71 8.11 -5.16 5.94
CA LYS A 71 8.18 -3.96 6.78
C LYS A 71 7.39 -2.85 6.12
N GLN A 72 6.86 -1.94 6.94
CA GLN A 72 6.13 -0.76 6.46
C GLN A 72 6.46 0.45 7.32
N LYS A 73 6.51 1.62 6.69
CA LYS A 73 6.64 2.92 7.33
C LYS A 73 5.49 3.80 6.86
N ASP A 74 4.89 4.51 7.80
CA ASP A 74 3.79 5.41 7.53
C ASP A 74 4.06 6.74 8.23
N LEU A 75 3.88 7.84 7.51
CA LEU A 75 3.93 9.20 8.03
C LEU A 75 2.63 9.91 7.72
N ILE A 76 2.04 10.55 8.73
CA ILE A 76 0.87 11.40 8.58
C ILE A 76 1.21 12.77 9.18
N GLN A 77 0.96 13.83 8.42
CA GLN A 77 1.01 15.19 8.89
C GLN A 77 -0.31 15.91 8.53
N LYS A 78 -1.00 16.42 9.53
CA LYS A 78 -2.22 17.21 9.32
C LYS A 78 -2.07 18.58 9.97
N PHE A 79 -2.59 19.59 9.28
CA PHE A 79 -2.75 20.94 9.82
C PHE A 79 -4.22 21.34 9.70
N ASN A 80 -4.72 22.02 10.73
CA ASN A 80 -6.05 22.60 10.76
C ASN A 80 -5.91 24.06 11.12
N PHE A 81 -6.31 24.95 10.22
CA PHE A 81 -6.25 26.40 10.41
C PHE A 81 -7.67 26.97 10.46
N LYS A 82 -7.94 27.75 11.50
CA LYS A 82 -9.12 28.60 11.56
C LYS A 82 -8.84 29.89 10.78
N VAL A 83 -9.22 29.91 9.51
CA VAL A 83 -8.96 31.05 8.61
C VAL A 83 -9.82 32.25 9.00
N SER A 84 -11.08 32.00 9.40
CA SER A 84 -12.00 33.05 9.90
C SER A 84 -12.99 32.44 10.92
N LYS A 85 -13.99 33.21 11.35
CA LYS A 85 -15.09 32.68 12.18
C LYS A 85 -15.92 31.60 11.46
N THR A 86 -15.97 31.67 10.15
CA THR A 86 -16.82 30.81 9.29
C THR A 86 -16.03 29.95 8.34
N ALA A 87 -14.68 29.99 8.34
CA ALA A 87 -13.86 29.24 7.41
C ALA A 87 -12.72 28.50 8.12
N ARG A 88 -12.48 27.27 7.68
CA ARG A 88 -11.37 26.40 8.11
C ARG A 88 -10.66 25.81 6.91
N LEU A 89 -9.34 25.73 6.98
CA LEU A 89 -8.47 25.02 6.03
C LEU A 89 -7.84 23.85 6.75
N ILE A 90 -7.98 22.66 6.16
CA ILE A 90 -7.30 21.45 6.62
C ILE A 90 -6.34 21.01 5.51
N LEU A 91 -5.07 20.88 5.84
CA LEU A 91 -4.06 20.27 4.98
C LEU A 91 -3.71 18.90 5.53
N ASN A 92 -3.58 17.90 4.65
CA ASN A 92 -3.25 16.54 5.02
C ASN A 92 -2.20 15.99 4.06
N PHE A 93 -1.11 15.47 4.63
CA PHE A 93 0.00 14.84 3.94
C PHE A 93 0.14 13.43 4.49
N GLN A 94 0.23 12.44 3.63
CA GLN A 94 0.48 11.06 4.01
C GLN A 94 1.56 10.49 3.11
N PHE A 95 2.45 9.73 3.72
CA PHE A 95 3.44 8.93 3.03
C PHE A 95 3.43 7.53 3.61
N SER A 96 3.45 6.52 2.75
CA SER A 96 3.55 5.11 3.12
C SER A 96 4.55 4.42 2.20
N GLU A 97 5.41 3.58 2.77
CA GLU A 97 6.38 2.77 2.04
C GLU A 97 6.48 1.39 2.66
N SER A 98 6.30 0.34 1.85
CA SER A 98 6.59 -1.04 2.24
C SER A 98 8.00 -1.45 1.80
N SER A 99 8.55 -2.52 2.39
CA SER A 99 9.59 -3.32 1.72
C SER A 99 8.95 -4.15 0.61
N ASN A 100 9.74 -4.93 -0.12
CA ASN A 100 9.21 -5.96 -1.01
C ASN A 100 8.26 -6.87 -0.25
N ILE A 101 7.16 -7.28 -0.91
CA ILE A 101 6.13 -8.16 -0.37
C ILE A 101 6.06 -9.38 -1.28
N ASN A 102 6.58 -10.50 -0.80
CA ASN A 102 6.62 -11.73 -1.54
C ASN A 102 5.21 -12.29 -1.74
N ARG A 103 4.94 -12.78 -2.93
CA ARG A 103 3.67 -13.39 -3.28
C ARG A 103 3.71 -14.89 -3.03
N PHE A 104 3.22 -15.28 -1.87
CA PHE A 104 3.25 -16.65 -1.38
C PHE A 104 2.62 -17.67 -2.34
N ASP A 105 1.45 -17.38 -2.90
CA ASP A 105 0.75 -18.28 -3.83
C ASP A 105 1.59 -18.60 -5.07
N LYS A 106 2.38 -17.65 -5.55
CA LYS A 106 3.26 -17.83 -6.70
C LYS A 106 4.57 -18.52 -6.33
N LEU A 107 5.13 -18.21 -5.17
CA LEU A 107 6.35 -18.85 -4.68
C LEU A 107 6.14 -20.31 -4.28
N SER A 108 4.89 -20.74 -4.04
CA SER A 108 4.53 -22.14 -3.79
C SER A 108 4.07 -22.90 -5.06
N GLU A 109 3.96 -22.23 -6.21
CA GLU A 109 3.57 -22.83 -7.48
C GLU A 109 4.66 -23.79 -7.96
N LYS A 110 4.23 -25.00 -8.36
CA LYS A 110 5.13 -26.05 -8.87
C LYS A 110 5.09 -26.12 -10.40
N ASN A 111 6.20 -26.54 -10.98
CA ASN A 111 6.31 -26.90 -12.38
C ASN A 111 5.82 -28.37 -12.63
N GLU A 112 5.89 -28.83 -13.87
CA GLU A 112 5.47 -30.18 -14.25
C GLU A 112 6.28 -31.31 -13.58
N GLU A 113 7.52 -31.00 -13.14
CA GLU A 113 8.38 -31.94 -12.40
C GLU A 113 8.11 -31.94 -10.89
N GLY A 114 7.13 -31.13 -10.39
CA GLY A 114 6.82 -31.02 -8.97
C GLY A 114 7.78 -30.13 -8.18
N LYS A 115 8.72 -29.45 -8.85
CA LYS A 115 9.64 -28.46 -8.24
C LYS A 115 9.03 -27.07 -8.26
N LEU A 116 9.52 -26.18 -7.37
CA LEU A 116 9.09 -24.78 -7.38
C LEU A 116 9.43 -24.11 -8.71
N LYS A 117 8.47 -23.34 -9.22
CA LYS A 117 8.56 -22.68 -10.53
C LYS A 117 9.33 -21.36 -10.46
N PHE A 118 9.13 -20.58 -9.39
CA PHE A 118 9.70 -19.24 -9.24
C PHE A 118 10.73 -19.19 -8.13
N ALA A 119 11.92 -18.66 -8.45
CA ALA A 119 12.94 -18.31 -7.47
C ALA A 119 12.55 -16.98 -6.76
N GLU A 120 11.96 -16.05 -7.50
CA GLU A 120 11.51 -14.77 -7.01
C GLU A 120 10.12 -14.43 -7.57
N TRP A 121 9.25 -13.94 -6.71
CA TRP A 121 7.99 -13.35 -7.09
C TRP A 121 7.51 -12.40 -5.99
N TYR A 122 7.59 -11.10 -6.22
CA TYR A 122 7.25 -10.09 -5.22
C TYR A 122 6.67 -8.81 -5.85
N TYR A 123 5.91 -8.10 -5.03
CA TYR A 123 5.51 -6.73 -5.28
C TYR A 123 6.43 -5.79 -4.51
N GLY A 124 6.69 -4.62 -5.06
CA GLY A 124 7.26 -3.53 -4.30
C GLY A 124 8.70 -3.15 -4.58
N PRO A 125 9.19 -2.21 -3.76
CA PRO A 125 8.45 -1.58 -2.66
C PRO A 125 7.24 -0.78 -3.17
N GLN A 126 6.09 -0.91 -2.49
CA GLN A 126 4.96 -0.03 -2.75
C GLN A 126 5.19 1.30 -2.03
N LYS A 127 5.08 2.41 -2.77
CA LYS A 127 5.19 3.77 -2.23
C LYS A 127 3.92 4.52 -2.54
N ARG A 128 3.37 5.18 -1.53
CA ARG A 128 2.18 6.02 -1.68
C ARG A 128 2.43 7.38 -1.06
N SER A 129 2.25 8.43 -1.85
CA SER A 129 2.21 9.81 -1.38
C SER A 129 0.81 10.36 -1.61
N PHE A 130 0.24 11.01 -0.60
CA PHE A 130 -1.07 11.62 -0.67
C PHE A 130 -1.04 13.01 -0.06
N ILE A 131 -1.58 13.98 -0.79
CA ILE A 131 -1.73 15.35 -0.33
C ILE A 131 -3.18 15.76 -0.55
N SER A 132 -3.81 16.36 0.46
CA SER A 132 -5.12 16.97 0.28
C SER A 132 -5.26 18.29 1.01
N SER A 133 -6.09 19.16 0.44
CA SER A 133 -6.50 20.42 1.00
C SER A 133 -8.02 20.46 1.06
N LYS A 134 -8.57 20.63 2.25
CA LYS A 134 -10.01 20.79 2.46
C LYS A 134 -10.29 22.18 2.99
N LEU A 135 -11.08 22.96 2.24
CA LEU A 135 -11.64 24.22 2.66
C LEU A 135 -13.10 24.04 3.07
N SER A 136 -13.38 24.23 4.36
CA SER A 136 -14.75 24.21 4.90
C SER A 136 -15.18 25.63 5.24
N PHE A 137 -16.36 26.02 4.78
CA PHE A 137 -16.89 27.35 5.09
C PHE A 137 -18.41 27.35 5.25
N GLN A 138 -18.89 28.34 5.99
CA GLN A 138 -20.31 28.53 6.31
C GLN A 138 -20.80 29.85 5.71
N SER A 139 -22.01 29.84 5.20
CA SER A 139 -22.72 31.00 4.68
C SER A 139 -24.20 30.85 5.08
N LYS A 140 -24.99 31.91 4.92
CA LYS A 140 -26.45 31.84 5.13
C LYS A 140 -27.25 32.11 3.85
N LYS A 141 -26.57 32.42 2.75
CA LYS A 141 -27.23 32.77 1.50
C LYS A 141 -27.51 31.51 0.65
N LEU A 142 -26.54 31.02 -0.07
CA LEU A 142 -26.69 29.90 -1.01
C LEU A 142 -26.62 28.52 -0.32
N PHE A 143 -25.83 28.38 0.73
CA PHE A 143 -25.64 27.16 1.49
C PHE A 143 -25.41 27.50 2.96
N ASP A 144 -25.60 26.55 3.88
CA ASP A 144 -25.24 26.70 5.28
C ASP A 144 -23.83 26.20 5.55
N ARG A 145 -23.41 25.15 4.83
CA ARG A 145 -22.05 24.63 4.85
C ARG A 145 -21.61 24.22 3.45
N ALA A 146 -20.36 24.47 3.13
CA ALA A 146 -19.68 23.94 1.96
C ALA A 146 -18.32 23.38 2.35
N ASP A 147 -17.97 22.24 1.76
CA ASP A 147 -16.66 21.61 1.83
C ASP A 147 -16.12 21.48 0.40
N ILE A 148 -14.93 22.05 0.14
CA ILE A 148 -14.23 21.89 -1.14
C ILE A 148 -12.91 21.18 -0.83
N ILE A 149 -12.66 20.06 -1.53
CA ILE A 149 -11.50 19.21 -1.32
C ILE A 149 -10.74 19.07 -2.64
N PHE A 150 -9.45 19.36 -2.60
CA PHE A 150 -8.51 19.02 -3.65
C PHE A 150 -7.60 17.93 -3.10
N ALA A 151 -7.38 16.87 -3.88
CA ALA A 151 -6.47 15.81 -3.49
C ALA A 151 -5.62 15.34 -4.67
N TYR A 152 -4.39 14.99 -4.36
CA TYR A 152 -3.47 14.34 -5.27
C TYR A 152 -2.86 13.12 -4.57
N GLN A 153 -2.79 12.01 -5.30
CA GLN A 153 -2.17 10.78 -4.85
C GLN A 153 -1.25 10.24 -5.93
N LYS A 154 -0.05 9.85 -5.51
CA LYS A 154 0.88 9.09 -6.32
C LYS A 154 1.11 7.73 -5.68
N ILE A 155 1.00 6.67 -6.48
CA ILE A 155 1.29 5.30 -6.08
C ILE A 155 2.31 4.75 -7.06
N ASP A 156 3.45 4.29 -6.53
CA ASP A 156 4.47 3.57 -7.26
C ASP A 156 4.47 2.12 -6.75
N GLU A 157 4.38 1.16 -7.64
CA GLU A 157 4.41 -0.27 -7.36
C GLU A 157 5.16 -1.00 -8.47
N SER A 158 5.85 -2.09 -8.13
CA SER A 158 6.44 -2.97 -9.13
C SER A 158 6.03 -4.42 -8.89
N ARG A 159 5.99 -5.19 -9.98
CA ARG A 159 5.81 -6.64 -9.99
C ARG A 159 7.06 -7.28 -10.55
N ASN A 160 7.69 -8.11 -9.75
CA ASN A 160 9.00 -8.68 -10.05
C ASN A 160 8.90 -10.21 -10.01
N LYS A 161 9.38 -10.89 -11.05
CA LYS A 161 9.34 -12.35 -11.12
C LYS A 161 10.56 -12.92 -11.85
N ARG A 162 11.14 -13.99 -11.30
CA ARG A 162 12.20 -14.78 -11.91
C ARG A 162 11.95 -16.26 -11.69
N LYS A 163 12.12 -17.06 -12.72
CA LYS A 163 12.04 -18.53 -12.62
C LYS A 163 13.37 -19.09 -12.14
N PHE A 164 13.33 -20.27 -11.52
CA PHE A 164 14.54 -21.07 -11.30
C PHE A 164 15.23 -21.38 -12.62
N GLY A 165 16.57 -21.39 -12.63
CA GLY A 165 17.39 -21.63 -13.82
C GLY A 165 17.42 -20.45 -14.81
N SER A 166 16.86 -19.28 -14.45
CA SER A 166 16.91 -18.06 -15.27
C SER A 166 17.59 -16.95 -14.49
N ASN A 167 18.50 -16.23 -15.14
CA ASN A 167 19.11 -15.00 -14.61
C ASN A 167 18.36 -13.74 -15.02
N LEU A 168 17.20 -13.87 -15.71
CA LEU A 168 16.37 -12.77 -16.14
C LEU A 168 15.26 -12.50 -15.11
N LEU A 169 15.33 -11.35 -14.45
CA LEU A 169 14.27 -10.79 -13.62
C LEU A 169 13.35 -9.95 -14.51
N ASN A 170 12.12 -10.40 -14.66
CA ASN A 170 11.08 -9.63 -15.34
C ASN A 170 10.47 -8.64 -14.36
N ILE A 171 10.48 -7.38 -14.71
CA ILE A 171 10.01 -6.26 -13.90
C ILE A 171 8.87 -5.58 -14.65
N GLN A 172 7.79 -5.29 -13.96
CA GLN A 172 6.71 -4.44 -14.43
C GLN A 172 6.51 -3.33 -13.40
N ASP A 173 6.89 -2.11 -13.76
CA ASP A 173 6.71 -0.93 -12.93
C ASP A 173 5.39 -0.25 -13.27
N GLU A 174 4.63 0.10 -12.24
CA GLU A 174 3.36 0.79 -12.36
C GLU A 174 3.39 2.08 -11.54
N ASN A 175 3.07 3.18 -12.20
CA ASN A 175 3.00 4.51 -11.60
C ASN A 175 1.61 5.08 -11.83
N LEU A 176 0.84 5.21 -10.75
CA LEU A 176 -0.51 5.75 -10.78
C LEU A 176 -0.54 7.14 -10.15
N ASN A 177 -0.98 8.12 -10.93
CA ASN A 177 -1.28 9.45 -10.46
C ASN A 177 -2.80 9.65 -10.44
N VAL A 178 -3.33 10.09 -9.29
CA VAL A 178 -4.75 10.37 -9.09
C VAL A 178 -4.91 11.82 -8.65
N PHE A 179 -5.67 12.57 -9.41
CA PHE A 179 -6.08 13.92 -9.04
C PHE A 179 -7.59 13.96 -8.85
N SER A 180 -8.07 14.52 -7.75
CA SER A 180 -9.51 14.65 -7.49
C SER A 180 -9.88 16.02 -6.92
N VAL A 181 -11.10 16.45 -7.29
CA VAL A 181 -11.76 17.63 -6.76
C VAL A 181 -13.17 17.24 -6.33
N ASN A 182 -13.50 17.46 -5.07
CA ASN A 182 -14.82 17.24 -4.53
C ASN A 182 -15.38 18.54 -3.96
N SER A 183 -16.65 18.80 -4.21
CA SER A 183 -17.36 19.94 -3.62
C SER A 183 -18.72 19.48 -3.10
N ASP A 184 -18.92 19.64 -1.80
CA ASP A 184 -20.14 19.25 -1.10
C ASP A 184 -20.78 20.47 -0.49
N PHE A 185 -22.09 20.62 -0.73
CA PHE A 185 -22.88 21.74 -0.22
C PHE A 185 -24.07 21.19 0.56
N PHE A 186 -24.40 21.86 1.66
CA PHE A 186 -25.55 21.55 2.47
C PHE A 186 -26.33 22.81 2.73
N LYS A 187 -27.67 22.73 2.51
CA LYS A 187 -28.61 23.81 2.79
C LYS A 187 -29.81 23.30 3.57
N ARG A 188 -30.11 23.90 4.70
CA ARG A 188 -31.37 23.71 5.41
C ARG A 188 -32.37 24.72 4.88
N ILE A 189 -33.52 24.24 4.39
CA ILE A 189 -34.60 25.08 3.88
C ILE A 189 -35.51 25.49 5.03
N ASP A 190 -35.94 24.51 5.84
CA ASP A 190 -36.78 24.71 7.01
C ASP A 190 -36.45 23.68 8.12
N ARG A 191 -37.32 23.52 9.12
CA ARG A 191 -37.12 22.56 10.22
C ARG A 191 -37.17 21.09 9.79
N GLN A 192 -37.82 20.81 8.68
CA GLN A 192 -38.07 19.42 8.20
C GLN A 192 -37.35 19.12 6.90
N LYS A 193 -36.88 20.12 6.16
CA LYS A 193 -36.33 19.96 4.81
C LYS A 193 -34.89 20.48 4.74
N SER A 194 -34.04 19.69 4.11
CA SER A 194 -32.66 20.06 3.76
C SER A 194 -32.29 19.50 2.40
N ILE A 195 -31.34 20.13 1.72
CA ILE A 195 -30.75 19.68 0.46
C ILE A 195 -29.26 19.53 0.68
N ALA A 196 -28.71 18.40 0.21
CA ALA A 196 -27.28 18.17 0.02
C ALA A 196 -27.04 17.99 -1.48
N TYR A 197 -26.02 18.64 -2.02
CA TYR A 197 -25.63 18.56 -3.42
C TYR A 197 -24.13 18.74 -3.56
N GLY A 198 -23.54 18.25 -4.63
CA GLY A 198 -22.10 18.32 -4.82
C GLY A 198 -21.67 17.90 -6.22
N LEU A 199 -20.37 17.99 -6.43
CA LEU A 199 -19.70 17.55 -7.66
C LEU A 199 -18.41 16.86 -7.27
N GLU A 200 -18.14 15.72 -7.90
CA GLU A 200 -16.87 15.01 -7.83
C GLU A 200 -16.27 14.84 -9.22
N LEU A 201 -15.01 15.19 -9.34
CA LEU A 201 -14.20 14.98 -10.54
C LEU A 201 -12.94 14.23 -10.15
N THR A 202 -12.64 13.14 -10.86
CA THR A 202 -11.42 12.37 -10.66
C THR A 202 -10.74 12.10 -12.00
N ASN A 203 -9.44 12.30 -12.04
CA ASN A 203 -8.58 11.95 -13.18
C ASN A 203 -7.51 10.98 -12.70
N ASN A 204 -7.40 9.82 -13.37
CA ASN A 204 -6.42 8.78 -13.10
C ASN A 204 -5.50 8.64 -14.32
N GLN A 205 -4.19 8.69 -14.08
CA GLN A 205 -3.17 8.45 -15.09
C GLN A 205 -2.28 7.30 -14.63
N LEU A 206 -2.36 6.17 -15.32
CA LEU A 206 -1.54 4.99 -15.10
C LEU A 206 -0.48 4.90 -16.20
N ASN A 207 0.78 4.82 -15.79
CA ASN A 207 1.91 4.44 -16.63
C ASN A 207 2.39 3.06 -16.19
N SER A 208 2.59 2.15 -17.17
CA SER A 208 3.04 0.78 -16.91
C SER A 208 4.17 0.45 -17.88
N ASP A 209 5.36 0.17 -17.34
CA ASP A 209 6.56 -0.14 -18.10
C ASP A 209 7.04 -1.54 -17.73
N GLY A 210 7.27 -2.39 -18.75
CA GLY A 210 7.79 -3.75 -18.60
C GLY A 210 9.20 -3.88 -19.19
N PHE A 211 10.13 -4.41 -18.40
CA PHE A 211 11.50 -4.65 -18.84
C PHE A 211 12.12 -5.87 -18.15
N GLU A 212 13.24 -6.32 -18.64
CA GLU A 212 14.03 -7.40 -18.07
C GLU A 212 15.37 -6.89 -17.56
N SER A 213 15.77 -7.36 -16.38
CA SER A 213 17.05 -7.07 -15.77
C SER A 213 17.84 -8.37 -15.54
N LEU A 214 19.13 -8.34 -15.85
CA LEU A 214 20.03 -9.46 -15.53
C LEU A 214 20.37 -9.43 -14.05
N VAL A 215 20.08 -10.52 -13.35
CA VAL A 215 20.61 -10.76 -12.00
C VAL A 215 22.02 -11.27 -12.16
N ASN A 216 23.04 -10.60 -11.57
CA ASN A 216 24.43 -10.97 -11.70
C ASN A 216 24.66 -12.43 -11.24
N SER A 217 25.20 -13.23 -12.14
CA SER A 217 25.44 -14.67 -11.93
C SER A 217 26.45 -15.00 -10.83
N GLU A 218 27.22 -14.03 -10.36
CA GLU A 218 28.16 -14.23 -9.25
C GLU A 218 27.47 -14.55 -7.91
N ASN A 219 26.19 -14.19 -7.78
CA ASN A 219 25.40 -14.44 -6.57
C ASN A 219 24.51 -15.69 -6.67
N LEU A 220 24.51 -16.38 -7.83
CA LEU A 220 23.67 -17.55 -8.06
C LEU A 220 24.32 -18.88 -7.67
N ASN A 221 25.63 -18.89 -7.39
CA ASN A 221 26.44 -20.11 -7.18
C ASN A 221 27.02 -20.25 -5.76
N LYS A 222 26.48 -19.56 -4.77
CA LYS A 222 26.92 -19.71 -3.35
C LYS A 222 25.86 -20.35 -2.48
#